data_e0c6bf9acbedf6f3b0dbb9e8ce8a0083
#
_entry.id   e0c6bf9acbedf6f3b0dbb9e8ce8a0083
#
_cell.length_a   1.000
_cell.length_b   1.000
_cell.length_c   1.000
_cell.angle_alpha   90.00
_cell.angle_beta   90.00
_cell.angle_gamma   90.00
#
_symmetry.space_group_name_H-M   'P 1'
#
loop_
_entity.id
_entity.type
_entity.pdbx_description
1 polymer ?
#
loop_
_entity_poly.entity_id
_entity_poly.type
_entity_poly.pdbx_seq_one_letter_code
_entity_poly.pdbx_strand_id
1 'polypeptide(L)' 'MINFETKDIMLLYSLVNMKLRDEFLDLNDLVNYYGVDKNELLNRFNKAGYKYMESENQFKRV' A
#
# COMPACT_ATOMS: atom_id res chain seq x y z
N MET A 1 -6.45 -3.88 -12.42
CA MET A 1 -6.64 -4.38 -11.05
C MET A 1 -5.30 -4.64 -10.38
N ILE A 2 -5.18 -4.30 -9.10
CA ILE A 2 -3.92 -4.51 -8.37
C ILE A 2 -3.81 -5.98 -7.95
N ASN A 3 -2.68 -6.59 -8.25
CA ASN A 3 -2.36 -7.92 -7.76
C ASN A 3 -1.57 -7.77 -6.45
N PHE A 4 -2.25 -7.90 -5.31
CA PHE A 4 -1.62 -7.75 -3.99
C PHE A 4 -0.70 -8.92 -3.63
N GLU A 5 -0.73 -9.99 -4.40
CA GLU A 5 0.14 -11.15 -4.16
C GLU A 5 1.41 -11.11 -4.99
N THR A 6 1.57 -10.10 -5.83
CA THR A 6 2.78 -9.98 -6.65
C THR A 6 4.04 -9.97 -5.78
N LYS A 7 5.09 -10.60 -6.26
CA LYS A 7 6.39 -10.59 -5.60
C LYS A 7 7.20 -9.33 -5.93
N ASP A 8 6.74 -8.57 -6.93
CA ASP A 8 7.38 -7.32 -7.31
C ASP A 8 6.87 -6.21 -6.38
N ILE A 9 7.59 -6.01 -5.27
CA ILE A 9 7.16 -5.04 -4.26
C ILE A 9 7.27 -3.60 -4.77
N MET A 10 8.18 -3.30 -5.67
CA MET A 10 8.28 -1.96 -6.25
C MET A 10 7.08 -1.64 -7.12
N LEU A 11 6.62 -2.62 -7.87
CA LEU A 11 5.39 -2.46 -8.67
C LEU A 11 4.21 -2.24 -7.75
N LEU A 12 4.09 -3.05 -6.70
CA LEU A 12 2.99 -2.91 -5.75
C LEU A 12 3.02 -1.56 -5.06
N TYR A 13 4.21 -1.11 -4.66
CA TYR A 13 4.41 0.21 -4.06
C TYR A 13 3.88 1.32 -4.96
N SER A 14 4.24 1.28 -6.23
CA SER A 14 3.80 2.28 -7.20
C SER A 14 2.29 2.29 -7.39
N LEU A 15 1.70 1.10 -7.53
CA LEU A 15 0.26 0.97 -7.75
C LEU A 15 -0.54 1.39 -6.53
N VAL A 16 -0.12 0.96 -5.34
CA VAL A 16 -0.82 1.31 -4.10
C VAL A 16 -0.76 2.80 -3.85
N ASN A 17 0.41 3.41 -4.02
CA ASN A 17 0.55 4.86 -3.84
C ASN A 17 -0.29 5.65 -4.84
N MET A 18 -0.37 5.20 -6.08
CA MET A 18 -1.21 5.85 -7.08
C MET A 18 -2.67 5.82 -6.66
N LYS A 19 -3.15 4.68 -6.18
CA LYS A 19 -4.53 4.53 -5.73
C LYS A 19 -4.80 5.36 -4.48
N LEU A 20 -3.87 5.40 -3.53
CA LEU A 20 -4.02 6.23 -2.33
C LEU A 20 -4.10 7.72 -2.69
N ARG A 21 -3.33 8.14 -3.69
CA ARG A 21 -3.37 9.54 -4.12
C ARG A 21 -4.67 9.89 -4.83
N ASP A 22 -5.16 8.99 -5.67
CA ASP A 22 -6.25 9.32 -6.61
C ASP A 22 -7.64 8.86 -6.16
N GLU A 23 -7.75 7.78 -5.38
CA GLU A 23 -9.05 7.13 -5.19
C GLU A 23 -9.44 6.86 -3.74
N PHE A 24 -8.50 6.79 -2.80
CA PHE A 24 -8.81 6.40 -1.42
C PHE A 24 -8.35 7.45 -0.42
N LEU A 25 -9.14 7.61 0.64
CA LEU A 25 -8.87 8.61 1.69
C LEU A 25 -7.66 8.22 2.54
N ASP A 26 -7.48 6.92 2.76
CA ASP A 26 -6.37 6.41 3.57
C ASP A 26 -6.17 4.92 3.28
N LEU A 27 -5.20 4.32 3.97
CA LEU A 27 -4.89 2.92 3.77
C LEU A 27 -6.03 2.00 4.20
N ASN A 28 -6.74 2.33 5.29
CA ASN A 28 -7.89 1.55 5.73
C ASN A 28 -8.94 1.46 4.64
N ASP A 29 -9.20 2.59 3.99
CA ASP A 29 -10.20 2.66 2.92
C ASP A 29 -9.79 1.74 1.76
N LEU A 30 -8.53 1.78 1.38
CA LEU A 30 -8.01 0.95 0.29
C LEU A 30 -8.09 -0.54 0.62
N VAL A 31 -7.59 -0.95 1.78
CA VAL A 31 -7.57 -2.38 2.12
C VAL A 31 -8.98 -2.93 2.30
N ASN A 32 -9.91 -2.13 2.82
CA ASN A 32 -11.30 -2.55 2.94
C ASN A 32 -11.96 -2.73 1.58
N TYR A 33 -11.68 -1.84 0.65
CA TYR A 33 -12.24 -1.93 -0.69
C TYR A 33 -11.79 -3.20 -1.41
N TYR A 34 -10.50 -3.54 -1.30
CA TYR A 34 -9.93 -4.69 -1.98
C TYR A 34 -10.01 -6.00 -1.17
N GLY A 35 -10.44 -5.91 0.09
CA GLY A 35 -10.52 -7.09 0.95
C GLY A 35 -9.14 -7.64 1.33
N VAL A 36 -8.16 -6.76 1.50
CA VAL A 36 -6.78 -7.13 1.83
C VAL A 36 -6.55 -6.99 3.33
N ASP A 37 -5.75 -7.90 3.91
CA ASP A 37 -5.36 -7.80 5.31
C ASP A 37 -4.33 -6.67 5.45
N LYS A 38 -4.69 -5.64 6.20
CA LYS A 38 -3.85 -4.46 6.39
C LYS A 38 -2.50 -4.81 7.00
N ASN A 39 -2.49 -5.68 8.02
CA ASN A 39 -1.26 -6.03 8.70
C ASN A 39 -0.30 -6.81 7.80
N GLU A 40 -0.83 -7.69 6.99
CA GLU A 40 0.00 -8.41 6.02
C GLU A 40 0.62 -7.47 5.01
N LEU A 41 -0.18 -6.53 4.51
CA LEU A 41 0.32 -5.55 3.54
C LEU A 41 1.41 -4.68 4.15
N LEU A 42 1.17 -4.17 5.36
CA LEU A 42 2.15 -3.37 6.09
C LEU A 42 3.45 -4.14 6.32
N ASN A 43 3.34 -5.42 6.72
CA ASN A 43 4.51 -6.25 6.95
C ASN A 43 5.33 -6.43 5.67
N ARG A 44 4.67 -6.67 4.56
CA ARG A 44 5.36 -6.85 3.28
C ARG A 44 6.12 -5.58 2.90
N PHE A 45 5.49 -4.43 3.02
CA PHE A 45 6.15 -3.16 2.71
C PHE A 45 7.28 -2.86 3.68
N ASN A 46 7.06 -3.08 4.97
CA ASN A 46 8.08 -2.82 5.99
C ASN A 46 9.34 -3.68 5.76
N LYS A 47 9.15 -4.95 5.41
CA LYS A 47 10.28 -5.84 5.12
C LYS A 47 11.07 -5.38 3.90
N ALA A 48 10.42 -4.70 2.98
CA ALA A 48 11.07 -4.19 1.78
C ALA A 48 11.65 -2.78 1.96
N GLY A 49 11.52 -2.21 3.16
CA GLY A 49 12.07 -0.90 3.46
C GLY A 49 11.11 0.27 3.20
N TYR A 50 9.82 0.01 3.17
CA TYR A 50 8.82 1.06 2.99
C TYR A 50 7.96 1.20 4.23
N LYS A 51 7.51 2.42 4.50
CA LYS A 51 6.66 2.72 5.64
C LYS A 51 5.49 3.61 5.19
N TYR A 52 4.31 3.32 5.73
CA TYR A 52 3.15 4.15 5.44
C TYR A 52 3.18 5.44 6.26
N MET A 53 3.08 6.57 5.58
CA MET A 53 3.06 7.89 6.20
C MET A 53 1.64 8.44 6.15
N GLU A 54 0.96 8.41 7.28
CA GLU A 54 -0.45 8.81 7.37
C GLU A 54 -0.68 10.26 6.93
N SER A 55 0.22 11.15 7.31
CA SER A 55 0.07 12.57 6.99
C SER A 55 0.08 12.84 5.49
N GLU A 56 0.71 11.97 4.71
CA GLU A 56 0.80 12.12 3.26
C GLU A 56 -0.07 11.14 2.50
N ASN A 57 -0.65 10.17 3.22
CA ASN A 57 -1.42 9.07 2.62
C ASN A 57 -0.61 8.34 1.53
N GLN A 58 0.63 8.06 1.84
CA GLN A 58 1.58 7.44 0.90
C GLN A 58 2.56 6.54 1.63
N PHE A 59 3.01 5.49 0.96
CA PHE A 59 4.16 4.74 1.42
C PHE A 59 5.43 5.46 1.00
N LYS A 60 6.40 5.48 1.87
CA LYS A 60 7.70 6.12 1.63
C LYS A 60 8.80 5.14 1.94
N ARG A 61 9.90 5.24 1.22
CA ARG A 61 11.07 4.46 1.49
C ARG A 61 11.79 5.01 2.72
N VAL A 62 12.18 4.13 3.63
CA VAL A 62 12.91 4.50 4.83
C VAL A 62 14.36 4.04 4.78
#